data_949658b55c24d4b0cb7edd4460a74bd7
#
_entry.id   949658b55c24d4b0cb7edd4460a74bd7
#
_cell.length_a   1.000
_cell.length_b   1.000
_cell.length_c   1.000
_cell.angle_alpha   90.00
_cell.angle_beta   90.00
_cell.angle_gamma   90.00
#
_symmetry.space_group_name_H-M   'P 1'
#
loop_
_entity.id
_entity.type
_entity.pdbx_description
1 polymer ?
#
loop_
_entity_poly.entity_id
_entity_poly.type
_entity_poly.pdbx_seq_one_letter_code
_entity_poly.pdbx_strand_id
1 'polypeptide(L)'
;MHLTKGLVLASSADPLAELKACYPDEVGLDVPLSTLGRWRIGGPADAIVTPRSAGSLADIVTFVRARGVRHVIVGDGSNILFDDAGFRGAVIRIGRAVGGFAADADGHVRAGAGLWVPGFVRRLIDRGLTGAVHAIGIPGTLGGLVVMNGGSQRRGIGEHVTAVNVLTAEGEIARLDRDALAFAYRSSRLQENGAVVLSAEFRFEQSNSAALRREAIEILASRRAKFPKVRANCGSVFVSDPKLYALIGPPGMAIERAGLKGLARGDARISPEHANFIVNTGQARSADVLALIAEARTRVHALTGVAMEAEVRHLDPYGRFQPAHMVAPAHFQEMHDDGQSAAIA
;
A
#
# COMPACT_ATOMS: atom_id res chain seq x y z
N MET A 1 23.82 -3.74 -32.32
CA MET A 1 23.30 -2.97 -33.48
C MET A 1 21.88 -2.54 -33.09
N HIS A 2 21.78 -1.38 -32.38
CA HIS A 2 20.50 -0.85 -31.91
C HIS A 2 19.88 -0.01 -33.02
N LEU A 3 18.71 -0.45 -33.46
CA LEU A 3 17.87 0.32 -34.36
C LEU A 3 17.10 1.40 -33.54
N THR A 4 17.64 2.60 -33.58
CA THR A 4 16.94 3.83 -33.21
C THR A 4 15.82 4.06 -34.25
N LYS A 5 14.60 3.60 -34.01
CA LYS A 5 13.46 4.06 -34.77
C LYS A 5 13.14 5.48 -34.35
N GLY A 6 13.52 6.42 -35.19
CA GLY A 6 13.11 7.81 -35.08
C GLY A 6 11.60 7.92 -35.17
N LEU A 7 10.94 8.21 -34.06
CA LEU A 7 9.52 8.56 -34.01
C LEU A 7 9.39 10.02 -34.45
N VAL A 8 8.89 10.23 -35.63
CA VAL A 8 8.43 11.54 -36.12
C VAL A 8 7.22 11.93 -35.28
N LEU A 9 7.32 13.03 -34.56
CA LEU A 9 6.26 13.64 -33.78
C LEU A 9 5.11 14.11 -34.72
N ALA A 10 4.04 13.33 -34.79
CA ALA A 10 2.76 13.79 -35.32
C ALA A 10 1.92 14.32 -34.15
N SER A 11 1.46 15.55 -34.29
CA SER A 11 0.59 16.38 -33.46
C SER A 11 -0.68 15.67 -33.01
N SER A 12 -1.09 15.85 -31.73
CA SER A 12 -2.46 15.70 -31.19
C SER A 12 -3.07 14.29 -31.06
N ALA A 13 -2.33 13.23 -30.99
CA ALA A 13 -2.88 11.94 -30.55
C ALA A 13 -2.95 11.91 -29.02
N ASP A 14 -4.06 11.43 -28.49
CA ASP A 14 -4.22 11.16 -27.05
C ASP A 14 -3.06 10.27 -26.56
N PRO A 15 -2.24 10.72 -25.60
CA PRO A 15 -1.09 9.95 -25.12
C PRO A 15 -1.45 8.56 -24.58
N LEU A 16 -2.68 8.39 -24.05
CA LEU A 16 -3.13 7.10 -23.55
C LEU A 16 -3.50 6.15 -24.70
N ALA A 17 -4.07 6.67 -25.80
CA ALA A 17 -4.30 5.88 -27.00
C ALA A 17 -2.97 5.44 -27.65
N GLU A 18 -1.95 6.33 -27.68
CA GLU A 18 -0.61 5.99 -28.14
C GLU A 18 0.03 4.90 -27.25
N LEU A 19 -0.06 5.05 -25.93
CA LEU A 19 0.42 4.05 -24.96
C LEU A 19 -0.25 2.70 -25.19
N LYS A 20 -1.58 2.69 -25.44
CA LYS A 20 -2.33 1.47 -25.76
C LYS A 20 -1.87 0.84 -27.07
N ALA A 21 -1.55 1.62 -28.08
CA ALA A 21 -1.03 1.10 -29.36
C ALA A 21 0.37 0.48 -29.19
N CYS A 22 1.25 1.07 -28.35
CA CYS A 22 2.58 0.53 -28.06
C CYS A 22 2.55 -0.72 -27.18
N TYR A 23 1.59 -0.80 -26.24
CA TYR A 23 1.47 -1.87 -25.23
C TYR A 23 0.05 -2.44 -25.19
N PRO A 24 -0.45 -3.05 -26.30
CA PRO A 24 -1.85 -3.44 -26.43
C PRO A 24 -2.35 -4.43 -25.38
N ASP A 25 -1.47 -5.28 -24.88
CA ASP A 25 -1.79 -6.30 -23.87
C ASP A 25 -1.56 -5.85 -22.43
N GLU A 26 -0.91 -4.69 -22.23
CA GLU A 26 -0.57 -4.16 -20.92
C GLU A 26 -1.47 -2.99 -20.49
N VAL A 27 -2.17 -2.36 -21.43
CA VAL A 27 -3.01 -1.18 -21.20
C VAL A 27 -4.48 -1.48 -21.42
N GLY A 28 -5.30 -1.25 -20.38
CA GLY A 28 -6.76 -1.19 -20.47
C GLY A 28 -7.23 0.26 -20.35
N LEU A 29 -8.12 0.71 -21.21
CA LEU A 29 -8.73 2.04 -21.15
C LEU A 29 -10.11 1.97 -20.48
N ASP A 30 -10.51 3.03 -19.77
CA ASP A 30 -11.78 3.17 -19.06
C ASP A 30 -12.12 1.98 -18.15
N VAL A 31 -11.17 1.60 -17.30
CA VAL A 31 -11.28 0.40 -16.44
C VAL A 31 -11.63 0.82 -15.01
N PRO A 32 -12.69 0.24 -14.40
CA PRO A 32 -13.05 0.53 -13.01
C PRO A 32 -11.94 0.14 -12.00
N LEU A 33 -11.53 1.07 -11.16
CA LEU A 33 -10.55 0.86 -10.09
C LEU A 33 -11.04 -0.13 -9.02
N SER A 34 -12.36 -0.34 -8.92
CA SER A 34 -12.96 -1.39 -8.09
C SER A 34 -12.46 -2.80 -8.44
N THR A 35 -11.97 -3.02 -9.67
CA THR A 35 -11.36 -4.28 -10.10
C THR A 35 -9.94 -4.46 -9.57
N LEU A 36 -9.29 -3.36 -9.17
CA LEU A 36 -7.91 -3.31 -8.71
C LEU A 36 -7.82 -3.30 -7.17
N GLY A 37 -8.66 -2.48 -6.52
CA GLY A 37 -8.67 -2.29 -5.07
C GLY A 37 -9.26 -3.46 -4.30
N ARG A 38 -8.67 -3.77 -3.14
CA ARG A 38 -9.19 -4.86 -2.29
C ARG A 38 -10.55 -4.55 -1.67
N TRP A 39 -10.90 -3.29 -1.48
CA TRP A 39 -12.26 -2.90 -1.08
C TRP A 39 -13.29 -3.10 -2.17
N ARG A 40 -12.86 -3.27 -3.43
CA ARG A 40 -13.73 -3.30 -4.61
C ARG A 40 -14.55 -2.01 -4.74
N ILE A 41 -13.92 -0.89 -4.44
CA ILE A 41 -14.44 0.48 -4.53
C ILE A 41 -13.55 1.26 -5.49
N GLY A 42 -14.14 2.18 -6.24
CA GLY A 42 -13.45 3.11 -7.12
C GLY A 42 -14.06 3.14 -8.53
N GLY A 43 -14.25 4.35 -9.04
CA GLY A 43 -14.73 4.62 -10.39
C GLY A 43 -13.71 4.31 -11.47
N PRO A 44 -13.97 4.67 -12.73
CA PRO A 44 -13.09 4.35 -13.85
C PRO A 44 -11.81 5.18 -13.83
N ALA A 45 -10.68 4.53 -14.17
CA ALA A 45 -9.45 5.21 -14.53
C ALA A 45 -9.40 5.38 -16.06
N ASP A 46 -8.82 6.49 -16.54
CA ASP A 46 -8.66 6.68 -18.00
C ASP A 46 -7.82 5.55 -18.59
N ALA A 47 -6.78 5.08 -17.84
CA ALA A 47 -6.07 3.87 -18.19
C ALA A 47 -5.61 3.09 -16.93
N ILE A 48 -5.68 1.75 -16.99
CA ILE A 48 -4.93 0.85 -16.10
C ILE A 48 -3.86 0.17 -16.91
N VAL A 49 -2.61 0.28 -16.45
CA VAL A 49 -1.44 -0.30 -17.11
C VAL A 49 -0.84 -1.37 -16.22
N THR A 50 -0.68 -2.59 -16.75
CA THR A 50 -0.11 -3.73 -16.02
C THR A 50 1.14 -4.23 -16.75
N PRO A 51 2.34 -3.70 -16.44
CA PRO A 51 3.59 -4.08 -17.10
C PRO A 51 3.90 -5.56 -16.96
N ARG A 52 4.40 -6.18 -18.03
CA ARG A 52 4.74 -7.61 -18.07
C ARG A 52 6.19 -7.92 -17.69
N SER A 53 7.01 -6.89 -17.52
CA SER A 53 8.41 -7.02 -17.10
C SER A 53 8.89 -5.75 -16.38
N ALA A 54 10.05 -5.82 -15.72
CA ALA A 54 10.72 -4.64 -15.19
C ALA A 54 11.15 -3.66 -16.29
N GLY A 55 11.51 -4.17 -17.48
CA GLY A 55 11.83 -3.36 -18.66
C GLY A 55 10.61 -2.58 -19.15
N SER A 56 9.47 -3.27 -19.42
CA SER A 56 8.25 -2.58 -19.85
C SER A 56 7.74 -1.60 -18.78
N LEU A 57 7.92 -1.90 -17.49
CA LEU A 57 7.59 -0.94 -16.41
C LEU A 57 8.41 0.34 -16.55
N ALA A 58 9.73 0.22 -16.74
CA ALA A 58 10.61 1.39 -16.90
C ALA A 58 10.24 2.20 -18.14
N ASP A 59 10.03 1.53 -19.28
CA ASP A 59 9.66 2.17 -20.55
C ASP A 59 8.31 2.90 -20.44
N ILE A 60 7.30 2.28 -19.84
CA ILE A 60 5.96 2.85 -19.63
C ILE A 60 6.03 4.07 -18.70
N VAL A 61 6.75 3.97 -17.57
CA VAL A 61 6.90 5.09 -16.65
C VAL A 61 7.63 6.26 -17.32
N THR A 62 8.67 5.97 -18.09
CA THR A 62 9.40 6.98 -18.88
C THR A 62 8.48 7.63 -19.92
N PHE A 63 7.67 6.84 -20.63
CA PHE A 63 6.72 7.34 -21.62
C PHE A 63 5.69 8.30 -20.99
N VAL A 64 5.01 7.87 -19.92
CA VAL A 64 3.96 8.70 -19.30
C VAL A 64 4.53 9.99 -18.72
N ARG A 65 5.74 9.96 -18.17
CA ARG A 65 6.45 11.14 -17.67
C ARG A 65 6.82 12.09 -18.81
N ALA A 66 7.44 11.59 -19.88
CA ALA A 66 7.83 12.38 -21.04
C ALA A 66 6.64 13.06 -21.74
N ARG A 67 5.45 12.45 -21.68
CA ARG A 67 4.22 13.00 -22.28
C ARG A 67 3.38 13.82 -21.29
N GLY A 68 3.86 14.03 -20.06
CA GLY A 68 3.11 14.75 -19.01
C GLY A 68 1.80 14.08 -18.61
N VAL A 69 1.67 12.77 -18.84
CA VAL A 69 0.48 12.01 -18.42
C VAL A 69 0.48 11.88 -16.91
N ARG A 70 -0.62 12.32 -16.28
CA ARG A 70 -0.83 12.08 -14.85
C ARG A 70 -0.84 10.59 -14.60
N HIS A 71 -0.06 10.13 -13.63
CA HIS A 71 0.02 8.71 -13.33
C HIS A 71 0.24 8.46 -11.84
N VAL A 72 -0.10 7.25 -11.40
CA VAL A 72 0.18 6.75 -10.06
C VAL A 72 0.66 5.30 -10.15
N ILE A 73 1.62 4.95 -9.29
CA ILE A 73 2.13 3.58 -9.19
C ILE A 73 1.43 2.87 -8.03
N VAL A 74 0.85 1.73 -8.30
CA VAL A 74 0.17 0.92 -7.28
C VAL A 74 0.61 -0.54 -7.34
N GLY A 75 0.48 -1.25 -6.22
CA GLY A 75 0.59 -2.71 -6.17
C GLY A 75 -0.80 -3.37 -6.29
N ASP A 76 -1.14 -4.24 -5.32
CA ASP A 76 -2.45 -4.92 -5.26
C ASP A 76 -3.58 -4.05 -4.66
N GLY A 77 -3.42 -2.74 -4.52
CA GLY A 77 -4.44 -1.87 -3.93
C GLY A 77 -4.88 -2.27 -2.51
N SER A 78 -3.99 -2.93 -1.75
CA SER A 78 -4.33 -3.52 -0.45
C SER A 78 -4.36 -2.51 0.71
N ASN A 79 -3.94 -1.28 0.47
CA ASN A 79 -3.96 -0.17 1.43
C ASN A 79 -4.49 1.13 0.79
N ILE A 80 -5.31 1.01 -0.25
CA ILE A 80 -5.79 2.15 -1.03
C ILE A 80 -7.32 2.15 -1.08
N LEU A 81 -7.91 3.30 -0.75
CA LEU A 81 -9.28 3.66 -1.07
C LEU A 81 -9.25 4.51 -2.35
N PHE A 82 -9.74 3.95 -3.44
CA PHE A 82 -9.92 4.69 -4.69
C PHE A 82 -11.20 5.51 -4.65
N ASP A 83 -11.14 6.74 -5.19
CA ASP A 83 -12.30 7.62 -5.27
C ASP A 83 -13.40 7.08 -6.20
N ASP A 84 -14.65 7.37 -5.87
CA ASP A 84 -15.81 6.99 -6.69
C ASP A 84 -15.81 7.66 -8.08
N ALA A 85 -15.20 8.84 -8.22
CA ALA A 85 -15.02 9.53 -9.49
C ALA A 85 -13.90 8.92 -10.36
N GLY A 86 -13.14 7.94 -9.83
CA GLY A 86 -12.07 7.26 -10.55
C GLY A 86 -10.74 8.02 -10.57
N PHE A 87 -10.00 7.92 -11.67
CA PHE A 87 -8.69 8.57 -11.81
C PHE A 87 -8.48 9.14 -13.21
N ARG A 88 -8.14 10.41 -13.30
CA ARG A 88 -7.85 11.10 -14.58
C ARG A 88 -6.39 10.95 -14.94
N GLY A 89 -6.06 9.88 -15.68
CA GLY A 89 -4.72 9.50 -16.09
C GLY A 89 -4.47 7.99 -16.07
N ALA A 90 -3.19 7.58 -15.93
CA ALA A 90 -2.75 6.19 -15.95
C ALA A 90 -2.49 5.64 -14.53
N VAL A 91 -3.17 4.57 -14.14
CA VAL A 91 -2.85 3.78 -12.95
C VAL A 91 -1.93 2.64 -13.36
N ILE A 92 -0.65 2.70 -12.99
CA ILE A 92 0.35 1.68 -13.33
C ILE A 92 0.40 0.67 -12.19
N ARG A 93 -0.09 -0.54 -12.45
CA ARG A 93 -0.12 -1.64 -11.50
C ARG A 93 1.11 -2.50 -11.61
N ILE A 94 1.94 -2.54 -10.57
CA ILE A 94 3.07 -3.49 -10.48
C ILE A 94 2.51 -4.85 -10.06
N GLY A 95 2.32 -5.74 -11.05
CA GLY A 95 1.79 -7.08 -10.89
C GLY A 95 2.88 -8.15 -10.81
N ARG A 96 2.45 -9.42 -10.75
CA ARG A 96 3.33 -10.60 -10.57
C ARG A 96 4.38 -10.77 -11.66
N ALA A 97 4.15 -10.24 -12.86
CA ALA A 97 5.12 -10.30 -13.97
C ALA A 97 6.42 -9.54 -13.68
N VAL A 98 6.38 -8.52 -12.79
CA VAL A 98 7.56 -7.81 -12.27
C VAL A 98 8.11 -8.52 -11.01
N GLY A 99 7.81 -9.79 -10.80
CA GLY A 99 8.17 -10.60 -9.64
C GLY A 99 9.27 -11.62 -9.99
N GLY A 100 10.50 -11.37 -9.54
CA GLY A 100 11.58 -12.36 -9.54
C GLY A 100 11.90 -12.78 -8.11
N PHE A 101 12.63 -13.91 -7.94
CA PHE A 101 13.15 -14.33 -6.64
C PHE A 101 14.45 -15.10 -6.85
N ALA A 102 15.52 -14.65 -6.22
CA ALA A 102 16.79 -15.37 -6.12
C ALA A 102 17.26 -15.33 -4.67
N ALA A 103 17.86 -16.41 -4.20
CA ALA A 103 18.46 -16.51 -2.86
C ALA A 103 19.73 -17.36 -2.95
N ASP A 104 20.78 -16.96 -2.25
CA ASP A 104 22.00 -17.74 -2.09
C ASP A 104 22.02 -18.52 -0.77
N ALA A 105 23.08 -19.32 -0.58
CA ALA A 105 23.28 -20.12 0.63
C ALA A 105 23.55 -19.27 1.88
N ASP A 106 24.05 -18.06 1.70
CA ASP A 106 24.41 -17.15 2.78
C ASP A 106 23.23 -16.31 3.29
N GLY A 107 22.05 -16.47 2.67
CA GLY A 107 20.82 -15.77 3.05
C GLY A 107 20.66 -14.38 2.43
N HIS A 108 21.43 -14.03 1.38
CA HIS A 108 21.12 -12.89 0.56
C HIS A 108 19.97 -13.26 -0.38
N VAL A 109 18.97 -12.39 -0.44
CA VAL A 109 17.78 -12.59 -1.25
C VAL A 109 17.53 -11.35 -2.09
N ARG A 110 17.29 -11.55 -3.40
CA ARG A 110 16.80 -10.51 -4.31
C ARG A 110 15.41 -10.88 -4.78
N ALA A 111 14.46 -9.94 -4.65
CA ALA A 111 13.07 -10.20 -5.01
C ALA A 111 12.44 -8.99 -5.72
N GLY A 112 11.67 -9.25 -6.79
CA GLY A 112 11.01 -8.24 -7.60
C GLY A 112 9.82 -7.60 -6.90
N ALA A 113 9.56 -6.33 -7.18
CA ALA A 113 8.51 -5.53 -6.55
C ALA A 113 7.11 -6.12 -6.69
N GLY A 114 6.82 -6.81 -7.80
CA GLY A 114 5.52 -7.43 -8.06
C GLY A 114 5.29 -8.77 -7.38
N LEU A 115 6.27 -9.31 -6.66
CA LEU A 115 6.10 -10.58 -5.97
C LEU A 115 5.06 -10.47 -4.85
N TRP A 116 4.10 -11.39 -4.82
CA TRP A 116 3.08 -11.45 -3.78
C TRP A 116 3.67 -11.78 -2.42
N VAL A 117 3.40 -10.96 -1.40
CA VAL A 117 4.06 -11.05 -0.08
C VAL A 117 3.95 -12.42 0.57
N PRO A 118 2.79 -13.09 0.67
CA PRO A 118 2.75 -14.45 1.23
C PRO A 118 3.52 -15.48 0.39
N GLY A 119 3.62 -15.27 -0.92
CA GLY A 119 4.45 -16.10 -1.81
C GLY A 119 5.95 -15.88 -1.58
N PHE A 120 6.36 -14.65 -1.31
CA PHE A 120 7.72 -14.32 -0.91
C PHE A 120 8.10 -15.00 0.41
N VAL A 121 7.26 -14.86 1.44
CA VAL A 121 7.51 -15.46 2.76
C VAL A 121 7.58 -16.99 2.69
N ARG A 122 6.71 -17.65 1.92
CA ARG A 122 6.78 -19.11 1.70
C ARG A 122 8.11 -19.54 1.11
N ARG A 123 8.62 -18.81 0.10
CA ARG A 123 9.92 -19.11 -0.54
C ARG A 123 11.09 -18.98 0.43
N LEU A 124 11.01 -18.03 1.39
CA LEU A 124 11.99 -17.92 2.48
C LEU A 124 11.90 -19.12 3.43
N ILE A 125 10.70 -19.47 3.90
CA ILE A 125 10.46 -20.61 4.78
C ILE A 125 10.96 -21.92 4.15
N ASP A 126 10.71 -22.15 2.87
CA ASP A 126 11.15 -23.35 2.16
C ASP A 126 12.67 -23.47 2.08
N ARG A 127 13.39 -22.32 2.21
CA ARG A 127 14.87 -22.24 2.26
C ARG A 127 15.44 -22.17 3.67
N GLY A 128 14.59 -22.25 4.71
CA GLY A 128 15.00 -22.10 6.10
C GLY A 128 15.46 -20.69 6.45
N LEU A 129 14.99 -19.67 5.73
CA LEU A 129 15.35 -18.26 5.98
C LEU A 129 14.30 -17.61 6.89
N THR A 130 14.75 -17.16 8.09
CA THR A 130 13.91 -16.50 9.10
C THR A 130 13.89 -14.98 8.93
N GLY A 131 12.99 -14.28 9.67
CA GLY A 131 12.95 -12.82 9.73
C GLY A 131 11.67 -12.20 9.16
N ALA A 132 11.06 -12.80 8.12
CA ALA A 132 9.86 -12.25 7.48
C ALA A 132 8.58 -13.06 7.74
N VAL A 133 8.59 -14.09 8.60
CA VAL A 133 7.42 -14.97 8.84
C VAL A 133 6.21 -14.17 9.32
N HIS A 134 6.44 -13.12 10.10
CA HIS A 134 5.39 -12.19 10.56
C HIS A 134 4.55 -11.59 9.41
N ALA A 135 5.10 -11.53 8.19
CA ALA A 135 4.40 -10.96 7.01
C ALA A 135 3.58 -11.99 6.22
N ILE A 136 3.57 -13.29 6.59
CA ILE A 136 2.92 -14.38 5.83
C ILE A 136 1.44 -14.13 5.49
N GLY A 137 0.73 -13.39 6.31
CA GLY A 137 -0.69 -13.08 6.13
C GLY A 137 -0.97 -11.67 5.60
N ILE A 138 0.05 -10.88 5.22
CA ILE A 138 -0.13 -9.52 4.71
C ILE A 138 -0.42 -9.61 3.21
N PRO A 139 -1.59 -9.14 2.74
CA PRO A 139 -1.86 -9.08 1.31
C PRO A 139 -1.10 -7.93 0.66
N GLY A 140 -0.74 -8.08 -0.62
CA GLY A 140 -0.09 -7.04 -1.39
C GLY A 140 1.17 -7.50 -2.10
N THR A 141 1.80 -6.58 -2.80
CA THR A 141 3.07 -6.79 -3.50
C THR A 141 4.25 -6.43 -2.62
N LEU A 142 5.40 -7.03 -2.90
CA LEU A 142 6.64 -6.77 -2.16
C LEU A 142 7.08 -5.31 -2.24
N GLY A 143 6.93 -4.68 -3.43
CA GLY A 143 7.21 -3.25 -3.58
C GLY A 143 6.38 -2.40 -2.63
N GLY A 144 5.06 -2.65 -2.53
CA GLY A 144 4.19 -1.96 -1.58
C GLY A 144 4.56 -2.24 -0.12
N LEU A 145 4.97 -3.48 0.22
CA LEU A 145 5.46 -3.83 1.56
C LEU A 145 6.72 -3.04 1.92
N VAL A 146 7.66 -2.90 0.98
CA VAL A 146 8.92 -2.16 1.17
C VAL A 146 8.65 -0.66 1.31
N VAL A 147 7.86 -0.06 0.40
CA VAL A 147 7.50 1.37 0.44
C VAL A 147 6.85 1.74 1.77
N MET A 148 5.94 0.92 2.27
CA MET A 148 5.24 1.16 3.54
C MET A 148 6.00 0.67 4.78
N ASN A 149 7.20 0.12 4.64
CA ASN A 149 7.85 -0.64 5.70
C ASN A 149 6.85 -1.55 6.43
N GLY A 150 6.09 -2.27 5.61
CA GLY A 150 4.97 -3.09 6.08
C GLY A 150 5.43 -4.26 6.93
N GLY A 151 4.56 -4.68 7.83
CA GLY A 151 4.84 -5.78 8.73
C GLY A 151 3.71 -6.03 9.73
N SER A 152 3.93 -6.92 10.66
CA SER A 152 3.01 -7.20 11.76
C SER A 152 3.79 -7.49 13.04
N GLN A 153 3.10 -7.58 14.19
CA GLN A 153 3.73 -7.84 15.50
C GLN A 153 4.82 -6.81 15.84
N ARG A 154 4.62 -5.53 15.46
CA ARG A 154 5.55 -4.41 15.65
C ARG A 154 6.87 -4.55 14.88
N ARG A 155 6.97 -5.46 13.92
CA ARG A 155 8.12 -5.65 13.03
C ARG A 155 7.82 -5.10 11.65
N GLY A 156 8.84 -4.58 10.97
CA GLY A 156 8.77 -4.12 9.59
C GLY A 156 9.75 -4.87 8.69
N ILE A 157 9.44 -5.00 7.41
CA ILE A 157 10.32 -5.69 6.46
C ILE A 157 11.67 -4.99 6.30
N GLY A 158 11.73 -3.68 6.55
CA GLY A 158 12.94 -2.86 6.52
C GLY A 158 14.05 -3.32 7.47
N GLU A 159 13.73 -4.13 8.49
CA GLU A 159 14.74 -4.76 9.36
C GLU A 159 15.73 -5.62 8.58
N HIS A 160 15.28 -6.21 7.47
CA HIS A 160 16.06 -7.14 6.65
C HIS A 160 16.44 -6.61 5.27
N VAL A 161 15.94 -5.43 4.88
CA VAL A 161 16.31 -4.79 3.60
C VAL A 161 17.75 -4.29 3.67
N THR A 162 18.56 -4.65 2.70
CA THR A 162 19.93 -4.15 2.51
C THR A 162 20.00 -3.07 1.45
N ALA A 163 19.22 -3.20 0.38
CA ALA A 163 19.10 -2.19 -0.67
C ALA A 163 17.78 -2.34 -1.44
N VAL A 164 17.45 -1.30 -2.20
CA VAL A 164 16.30 -1.29 -3.11
C VAL A 164 16.75 -0.74 -4.47
N ASN A 165 16.43 -1.46 -5.54
CA ASN A 165 16.64 -0.99 -6.90
C ASN A 165 15.37 -0.28 -7.36
N VAL A 166 15.53 0.96 -7.80
CA VAL A 166 14.42 1.86 -8.17
C VAL A 166 14.61 2.44 -9.55
N LEU A 167 13.52 2.84 -10.19
CA LEU A 167 13.50 3.83 -11.23
C LEU A 167 13.28 5.19 -10.57
N THR A 168 14.25 6.10 -10.66
CA THR A 168 14.19 7.42 -10.01
C THR A 168 13.16 8.33 -10.67
N ALA A 169 12.90 9.49 -10.09
CA ALA A 169 12.03 10.50 -10.69
C ALA A 169 12.56 10.97 -12.05
N GLU A 170 13.87 11.01 -12.21
CA GLU A 170 14.58 11.40 -13.44
C GLU A 170 14.57 10.31 -14.53
N GLY A 171 14.12 9.09 -14.21
CA GLY A 171 14.04 7.97 -15.14
C GLY A 171 15.27 7.08 -15.15
N GLU A 172 16.19 7.25 -14.21
CA GLU A 172 17.40 6.43 -14.08
C GLU A 172 17.16 5.23 -13.16
N ILE A 173 17.84 4.12 -13.45
CA ILE A 173 17.87 2.97 -12.53
C ILE A 173 18.97 3.21 -11.51
N ALA A 174 18.57 3.31 -10.24
CA ALA A 174 19.48 3.49 -9.12
C ALA A 174 19.32 2.39 -8.06
N ARG A 175 20.39 2.10 -7.33
CA ARG A 175 20.41 1.24 -6.17
C ARG A 175 20.53 2.12 -4.92
N LEU A 176 19.52 2.07 -4.07
CA LEU A 176 19.48 2.82 -2.80
C LEU A 176 19.80 1.86 -1.66
N ASP A 177 20.84 2.16 -0.90
CA ASP A 177 21.19 1.40 0.29
C ASP A 177 20.20 1.68 1.43
N ARG A 178 20.16 0.80 2.43
CA ARG A 178 19.24 0.85 3.58
C ARG A 178 19.17 2.22 4.24
N ASP A 179 20.30 2.87 4.47
CA ASP A 179 20.36 4.15 5.17
C ASP A 179 19.66 5.27 4.41
N ALA A 180 19.75 5.24 3.06
CA ALA A 180 19.06 6.18 2.20
C ALA A 180 17.53 6.02 2.23
N LEU A 181 17.02 4.86 2.68
CA LEU A 181 15.60 4.55 2.72
C LEU A 181 14.89 5.07 3.97
N ALA A 182 15.64 5.42 5.04
CA ALA A 182 15.13 6.00 6.30
C ALA A 182 13.88 5.28 6.83
N PHE A 183 13.94 3.94 6.96
CA PHE A 183 12.81 3.15 7.42
C PHE A 183 12.40 3.50 8.85
N ALA A 184 11.12 3.80 9.03
CA ALA A 184 10.46 3.99 10.31
C ALA A 184 9.12 3.21 10.35
N TYR A 185 8.37 3.28 11.45
CA TYR A 185 7.09 2.59 11.56
C TYR A 185 6.12 3.09 10.48
N ARG A 186 5.70 2.18 9.58
CA ARG A 186 4.84 2.46 8.41
C ARG A 186 5.36 3.56 7.49
N SER A 187 6.67 3.81 7.46
CA SER A 187 7.29 4.88 6.68
C SER A 187 8.60 4.44 6.03
N SER A 188 8.86 5.02 4.87
CA SER A 188 10.16 5.07 4.20
C SER A 188 10.23 6.29 3.30
N ARG A 189 11.45 6.74 2.97
CA ARG A 189 11.66 7.84 2.02
C ARG A 189 11.09 7.57 0.62
N LEU A 190 10.87 6.30 0.27
CA LEU A 190 10.25 5.91 -1.01
C LEU A 190 8.80 6.41 -1.17
N GLN A 191 8.14 6.84 -0.10
CA GLN A 191 6.78 7.40 -0.17
C GLN A 191 6.75 8.83 -0.74
N GLU A 192 7.89 9.53 -0.74
CA GLU A 192 7.97 10.97 -1.00
C GLU A 192 8.83 11.32 -2.22
N ASN A 193 9.76 10.45 -2.61
CA ASN A 193 10.79 10.77 -3.62
C ASN A 193 10.38 10.45 -5.06
N GLY A 194 9.15 10.01 -5.32
CA GLY A 194 8.66 9.68 -6.66
C GLY A 194 9.34 8.47 -7.32
N ALA A 195 10.19 7.75 -6.60
CA ALA A 195 10.87 6.57 -7.11
C ALA A 195 9.93 5.36 -7.22
N VAL A 196 10.13 4.54 -8.26
CA VAL A 196 9.37 3.31 -8.48
C VAL A 196 10.24 2.11 -8.11
N VAL A 197 9.81 1.32 -7.14
CA VAL A 197 10.53 0.13 -6.71
C VAL A 197 10.46 -0.95 -7.79
N LEU A 198 11.62 -1.42 -8.26
CA LEU A 198 11.77 -2.51 -9.22
C LEU A 198 12.07 -3.84 -8.54
N SER A 199 12.97 -3.84 -7.56
CA SER A 199 13.31 -5.00 -6.74
C SER A 199 13.93 -4.57 -5.41
N ALA A 200 13.92 -5.45 -4.42
CA ALA A 200 14.60 -5.25 -3.13
C ALA A 200 15.59 -6.39 -2.85
N GLU A 201 16.64 -6.05 -2.13
CA GLU A 201 17.69 -6.94 -1.65
C GLU A 201 17.56 -7.08 -0.14
N PHE A 202 17.75 -8.27 0.36
CA PHE A 202 17.56 -8.59 1.77
C PHE A 202 18.70 -9.46 2.30
N ARG A 203 18.88 -9.42 3.62
CA ARG A 203 19.72 -10.35 4.36
C ARG A 203 18.86 -11.04 5.41
N PHE A 204 18.78 -12.37 5.35
CA PHE A 204 18.07 -13.22 6.29
C PHE A 204 19.01 -14.24 6.93
N GLU A 205 18.68 -14.70 8.13
CA GLU A 205 19.44 -15.71 8.84
C GLU A 205 18.90 -17.11 8.57
N GLN A 206 19.77 -18.12 8.66
CA GLN A 206 19.38 -19.51 8.54
C GLN A 206 18.63 -19.98 9.80
N SER A 207 17.62 -20.80 9.60
CA SER A 207 16.78 -21.39 10.64
C SER A 207 16.17 -22.70 10.20
N ASN A 208 15.45 -23.38 11.10
CA ASN A 208 14.78 -24.63 10.81
C ASN A 208 13.46 -24.38 10.03
N SER A 209 13.39 -24.82 8.79
CA SER A 209 12.21 -24.66 7.90
C SER A 209 10.91 -25.25 8.52
N ALA A 210 10.99 -26.37 9.26
CA ALA A 210 9.81 -26.96 9.90
C ALA A 210 9.29 -26.10 11.06
N ALA A 211 10.19 -25.45 11.81
CA ALA A 211 9.83 -24.50 12.87
C ALA A 211 9.16 -23.24 12.26
N LEU A 212 9.75 -22.68 11.19
CA LEU A 212 9.19 -21.52 10.50
C LEU A 212 7.81 -21.82 9.89
N ARG A 213 7.57 -23.03 9.38
CA ARG A 213 6.25 -23.45 8.89
C ARG A 213 5.21 -23.50 10.01
N ARG A 214 5.58 -24.03 11.20
CA ARG A 214 4.67 -24.04 12.37
C ARG A 214 4.32 -22.62 12.77
N GLU A 215 5.30 -21.73 12.92
CA GLU A 215 5.08 -20.32 13.21
C GLU A 215 4.14 -19.65 12.18
N ALA A 216 4.37 -19.89 10.89
CA ALA A 216 3.52 -19.35 9.83
C ALA A 216 2.06 -19.83 9.93
N ILE A 217 1.84 -21.13 10.25
CA ILE A 217 0.51 -21.69 10.46
C ILE A 217 -0.17 -21.05 11.65
N GLU A 218 0.51 -20.86 12.77
CA GLU A 218 0.00 -20.21 13.98
C GLU A 218 -0.41 -18.76 13.70
N ILE A 219 0.44 -17.99 12.98
CA ILE A 219 0.11 -16.63 12.55
C ILE A 219 -1.14 -16.61 11.68
N LEU A 220 -1.23 -17.48 10.69
CA LEU A 220 -2.38 -17.56 9.77
C LEU A 220 -3.66 -17.98 10.51
N ALA A 221 -3.59 -18.94 11.44
CA ALA A 221 -4.70 -19.36 12.28
C ALA A 221 -5.21 -18.23 13.17
N SER A 222 -4.28 -17.53 13.85
CA SER A 222 -4.62 -16.34 14.67
C SER A 222 -5.29 -15.24 13.86
N ARG A 223 -4.77 -14.94 12.66
CA ARG A 223 -5.37 -13.94 11.76
C ARG A 223 -6.77 -14.36 11.30
N ARG A 224 -6.94 -15.64 10.94
CA ARG A 224 -8.24 -16.17 10.52
C ARG A 224 -9.30 -16.11 11.62
N ALA A 225 -8.88 -16.29 12.87
CA ALA A 225 -9.78 -16.20 14.04
C ALA A 225 -10.19 -14.75 14.36
N LYS A 226 -9.31 -13.79 14.14
CA LYS A 226 -9.49 -12.39 14.60
C LYS A 226 -10.00 -11.44 13.51
N PHE A 227 -9.71 -11.72 12.22
CA PHE A 227 -9.97 -10.78 11.14
C PHE A 227 -11.31 -11.04 10.45
N PRO A 228 -11.87 -10.01 9.78
CA PRO A 228 -13.16 -10.14 9.12
C PRO A 228 -13.21 -11.28 8.11
N LYS A 229 -14.35 -11.97 8.07
CA LYS A 229 -14.63 -12.99 7.04
C LYS A 229 -14.87 -12.35 5.68
N VAL A 230 -15.44 -11.14 5.64
CA VAL A 230 -15.63 -10.35 4.42
C VAL A 230 -14.27 -9.93 3.88
N ARG A 231 -13.94 -10.40 2.68
CA ARG A 231 -12.63 -10.20 2.06
C ARG A 231 -12.44 -8.83 1.42
N ALA A 232 -13.55 -8.13 1.10
CA ALA A 232 -13.53 -6.79 0.55
C ALA A 232 -13.22 -5.77 1.65
N ASN A 233 -11.92 -5.64 1.99
CA ASN A 233 -11.36 -4.70 2.95
C ASN A 233 -9.87 -4.48 2.68
N CYS A 234 -9.31 -3.39 3.20
CA CYS A 234 -7.88 -3.04 3.06
C CYS A 234 -7.06 -3.23 4.36
N GLY A 235 -7.47 -4.14 5.24
CA GLY A 235 -6.77 -4.36 6.51
C GLY A 235 -7.15 -3.35 7.57
N SER A 236 -6.22 -3.09 8.51
CA SER A 236 -6.41 -2.09 9.55
C SER A 236 -6.49 -0.69 8.97
N VAL A 237 -7.53 0.05 9.37
CA VAL A 237 -7.78 1.41 8.88
C VAL A 237 -6.90 2.43 9.57
N PHE A 238 -6.72 2.30 10.89
CA PHE A 238 -5.95 3.25 11.70
C PHE A 238 -4.64 2.65 12.20
N VAL A 239 -3.61 3.49 12.26
CA VAL A 239 -2.31 3.15 12.84
C VAL A 239 -2.42 2.98 14.36
N SER A 240 -1.48 2.23 14.94
CA SER A 240 -1.37 2.12 16.40
C SER A 240 -0.63 3.35 16.94
N ASP A 241 -1.33 4.19 17.69
CA ASP A 241 -0.78 5.34 18.41
C ASP A 241 -0.37 4.93 19.83
N PRO A 242 0.86 5.21 20.29
CA PRO A 242 1.31 4.91 21.65
C PRO A 242 0.47 5.60 22.74
N LYS A 243 0.02 6.85 22.52
CA LYS A 243 -0.82 7.60 23.46
C LYS A 243 -2.18 6.91 23.61
N LEU A 244 -2.81 6.58 22.48
CA LEU A 244 -4.09 5.84 22.48
C LEU A 244 -3.94 4.48 23.13
N TYR A 245 -2.85 3.76 22.83
CA TYR A 245 -2.60 2.43 23.37
C TYR A 245 -2.45 2.44 24.89
N ALA A 246 -1.80 3.45 25.46
CA ALA A 246 -1.66 3.62 26.91
C ALA A 246 -2.97 3.93 27.62
N LEU A 247 -3.87 4.67 26.97
CA LEU A 247 -5.14 5.09 27.56
C LEU A 247 -6.22 3.98 27.51
N ILE A 248 -6.33 3.31 26.36
CA ILE A 248 -7.51 2.48 26.07
C ILE A 248 -7.16 1.19 25.32
N GLY A 249 -5.94 1.06 24.80
CA GLY A 249 -5.50 -0.05 23.97
C GLY A 249 -5.44 0.28 22.47
N PRO A 250 -5.34 -0.74 21.59
CA PRO A 250 -5.21 -0.53 20.16
C PRO A 250 -6.47 0.13 19.55
N PRO A 251 -6.35 0.76 18.35
CA PRO A 251 -7.48 1.46 17.71
C PRO A 251 -8.77 0.65 17.61
N GLY A 252 -8.68 -0.66 17.35
CA GLY A 252 -9.87 -1.53 17.30
C GLY A 252 -10.62 -1.58 18.61
N MET A 253 -9.91 -1.60 19.75
CA MET A 253 -10.53 -1.56 21.09
C MET A 253 -11.16 -0.19 21.37
N ALA A 254 -10.50 0.89 20.99
CA ALA A 254 -11.04 2.25 21.16
C ALA A 254 -12.34 2.43 20.37
N ILE A 255 -12.37 1.99 19.10
CA ILE A 255 -13.56 2.04 18.24
C ILE A 255 -14.71 1.17 18.82
N GLU A 256 -14.37 -0.01 19.35
CA GLU A 256 -15.35 -0.90 20.00
C GLU A 256 -15.94 -0.26 21.27
N ARG A 257 -15.10 0.35 22.12
CA ARG A 257 -15.56 1.06 23.33
C ARG A 257 -16.37 2.33 23.03
N ALA A 258 -16.10 2.96 21.87
CA ALA A 258 -16.91 4.06 21.36
C ALA A 258 -18.27 3.60 20.79
N GLY A 259 -18.60 2.30 20.86
CA GLY A 259 -19.89 1.73 20.42
C GLY A 259 -20.07 1.66 18.91
N LEU A 260 -18.97 1.65 18.13
CA LEU A 260 -19.02 1.76 16.67
C LEU A 260 -18.96 0.42 15.94
N LYS A 261 -18.75 -0.69 16.64
CA LYS A 261 -18.69 -2.02 16.04
C LYS A 261 -20.01 -2.35 15.34
N GLY A 262 -19.93 -2.69 14.05
CA GLY A 262 -21.11 -2.96 13.24
C GLY A 262 -21.80 -1.74 12.63
N LEU A 263 -21.37 -0.50 12.95
CA LEU A 263 -21.92 0.72 12.34
C LEU A 263 -21.73 0.66 10.82
N ALA A 264 -22.78 1.01 10.08
CA ALA A 264 -22.78 1.01 8.61
C ALA A 264 -23.10 2.41 8.04
N ARG A 265 -22.55 2.68 6.85
CA ARG A 265 -22.92 3.76 5.94
C ARG A 265 -23.00 3.16 4.54
N GLY A 266 -24.17 3.24 3.91
CA GLY A 266 -24.40 2.44 2.71
C GLY A 266 -24.01 0.97 2.94
N ASP A 267 -23.25 0.40 2.00
CA ASP A 267 -22.71 -0.96 2.12
C ASP A 267 -21.32 -1.04 2.77
N ALA A 268 -20.74 0.09 3.23
CA ALA A 268 -19.56 0.08 4.09
C ALA A 268 -19.95 -0.16 5.55
N ARG A 269 -19.18 -1.02 6.25
CA ARG A 269 -19.47 -1.37 7.66
C ARG A 269 -18.18 -1.49 8.47
N ILE A 270 -18.14 -0.90 9.67
CA ILE A 270 -17.14 -1.24 10.68
C ILE A 270 -17.35 -2.70 11.07
N SER A 271 -16.32 -3.52 10.89
CA SER A 271 -16.46 -4.96 11.05
C SER A 271 -16.89 -5.35 12.46
N PRO A 272 -17.88 -6.25 12.61
CA PRO A 272 -18.26 -6.80 13.90
C PRO A 272 -17.20 -7.75 14.49
N GLU A 273 -16.30 -8.32 13.66
CA GLU A 273 -15.23 -9.19 14.15
C GLU A 273 -14.01 -8.37 14.64
N HIS A 274 -13.67 -7.27 13.95
CA HIS A 274 -12.51 -6.46 14.29
C HIS A 274 -12.77 -4.99 13.95
N ALA A 275 -13.01 -4.14 14.94
CA ALA A 275 -13.46 -2.77 14.73
C ALA A 275 -12.46 -1.83 14.02
N ASN A 276 -11.16 -2.17 13.95
CA ASN A 276 -10.21 -1.42 13.11
C ASN A 276 -10.25 -1.82 11.63
N PHE A 277 -11.30 -2.52 11.18
CA PHE A 277 -11.53 -2.86 9.79
C PHE A 277 -12.87 -2.29 9.32
N ILE A 278 -12.88 -1.70 8.14
CA ILE A 278 -14.10 -1.36 7.42
C ILE A 278 -14.22 -2.33 6.26
N VAL A 279 -15.36 -2.98 6.13
CA VAL A 279 -15.64 -3.97 5.07
C VAL A 279 -16.69 -3.42 4.12
N ASN A 280 -16.55 -3.75 2.84
CA ASN A 280 -17.59 -3.54 1.83
C ASN A 280 -18.45 -4.80 1.79
N THR A 281 -19.74 -4.67 2.10
CA THR A 281 -20.70 -5.78 2.14
C THR A 281 -21.48 -5.92 0.83
N GLY A 282 -21.29 -5.01 -0.14
CA GLY A 282 -22.00 -5.02 -1.43
C GLY A 282 -21.42 -3.98 -2.39
N GLN A 283 -22.08 -2.83 -2.51
CA GLN A 283 -21.78 -1.73 -3.43
C GLN A 283 -21.37 -0.46 -2.68
N ALA A 284 -20.51 -0.59 -1.65
CA ALA A 284 -20.04 0.57 -0.88
C ALA A 284 -19.30 1.57 -1.77
N ARG A 285 -19.44 2.84 -1.45
CA ARG A 285 -18.76 3.97 -2.08
C ARG A 285 -17.58 4.43 -1.24
N SER A 286 -16.62 5.12 -1.86
CA SER A 286 -15.50 5.73 -1.12
C SER A 286 -16.01 6.74 -0.08
N ALA A 287 -17.05 7.49 -0.40
CA ALA A 287 -17.72 8.41 0.51
C ALA A 287 -18.26 7.70 1.78
N ASP A 288 -18.79 6.48 1.67
CA ASP A 288 -19.29 5.70 2.80
C ASP A 288 -18.14 5.32 3.77
N VAL A 289 -17.00 4.90 3.20
CA VAL A 289 -15.79 4.55 3.98
C VAL A 289 -15.24 5.77 4.68
N LEU A 290 -15.12 6.92 3.98
CA LEU A 290 -14.65 8.19 4.54
C LEU A 290 -15.56 8.68 5.67
N ALA A 291 -16.89 8.54 5.53
CA ALA A 291 -17.83 8.89 6.59
C ALA A 291 -17.65 8.02 7.86
N LEU A 292 -17.38 6.71 7.69
CA LEU A 292 -17.07 5.84 8.82
C LEU A 292 -15.72 6.17 9.49
N ILE A 293 -14.72 6.58 8.71
CA ILE A 293 -13.42 7.05 9.23
C ILE A 293 -13.62 8.32 10.05
N ALA A 294 -14.39 9.30 9.54
CA ALA A 294 -14.71 10.54 10.23
C ALA A 294 -15.44 10.26 11.55
N GLU A 295 -16.47 9.43 11.52
CA GLU A 295 -17.26 9.06 12.71
C GLU A 295 -16.39 8.37 13.78
N ALA A 296 -15.53 7.43 13.36
CA ALA A 296 -14.62 6.74 14.28
C ALA A 296 -13.63 7.72 14.92
N ARG A 297 -13.05 8.64 14.15
CA ARG A 297 -12.15 9.67 14.67
C ARG A 297 -12.86 10.58 15.67
N THR A 298 -14.04 11.08 15.31
CA THR A 298 -14.82 12.00 16.15
C THR A 298 -15.17 11.35 17.51
N ARG A 299 -15.71 10.13 17.49
CA ARG A 299 -16.12 9.47 18.73
C ARG A 299 -14.96 9.00 19.60
N VAL A 300 -13.90 8.48 18.99
CA VAL A 300 -12.71 8.09 19.76
C VAL A 300 -12.03 9.31 20.35
N HIS A 301 -11.93 10.42 19.59
CA HIS A 301 -11.41 11.67 20.12
C HIS A 301 -12.24 12.19 21.32
N ALA A 302 -13.58 12.18 21.22
CA ALA A 302 -14.44 12.58 22.33
C ALA A 302 -14.25 11.71 23.58
N LEU A 303 -13.92 10.42 23.40
CA LEU A 303 -13.70 9.48 24.50
C LEU A 303 -12.31 9.59 25.12
N THR A 304 -11.28 9.94 24.36
CA THR A 304 -9.86 9.79 24.75
C THR A 304 -9.01 11.04 24.62
N GLY A 305 -9.50 12.08 23.92
CA GLY A 305 -8.71 13.25 23.52
C GLY A 305 -7.65 12.95 22.42
N VAL A 306 -7.55 11.71 21.91
CA VAL A 306 -6.57 11.33 20.90
C VAL A 306 -7.21 11.28 19.51
N ALA A 307 -6.63 12.02 18.56
CA ALA A 307 -7.01 11.97 17.16
C ALA A 307 -6.34 10.79 16.46
N MET A 308 -7.12 9.79 16.02
CA MET A 308 -6.58 8.64 15.30
C MET A 308 -6.17 9.02 13.87
N GLU A 309 -5.03 8.50 13.41
CA GLU A 309 -4.56 8.66 12.03
C GLU A 309 -4.83 7.40 11.21
N ALA A 310 -5.25 7.57 9.95
CA ALA A 310 -5.47 6.45 9.06
C ALA A 310 -4.14 5.95 8.47
N GLU A 311 -3.92 4.63 8.52
CA GLU A 311 -2.88 3.93 7.76
C GLU A 311 -3.27 3.82 6.28
N VAL A 312 -4.56 3.62 6.03
CA VAL A 312 -5.11 3.53 4.69
C VAL A 312 -5.07 4.89 3.98
N ARG A 313 -4.71 4.87 2.70
CA ARG A 313 -4.56 6.07 1.88
C ARG A 313 -5.71 6.21 0.88
N HIS A 314 -6.15 7.44 0.66
CA HIS A 314 -7.13 7.78 -0.37
C HIS A 314 -6.40 8.30 -1.61
N LEU A 315 -6.79 7.81 -2.78
CA LEU A 315 -6.36 8.32 -4.08
C LEU A 315 -7.53 9.07 -4.73
N ASP A 316 -7.37 10.39 -4.88
CA ASP A 316 -8.36 11.22 -5.55
C ASP A 316 -8.24 11.17 -7.09
N PRO A 317 -9.21 11.71 -7.85
CA PRO A 317 -9.19 11.68 -9.31
C PRO A 317 -7.99 12.41 -9.95
N TYR A 318 -7.33 13.28 -9.20
CA TYR A 318 -6.26 14.14 -9.71
C TYR A 318 -4.86 13.73 -9.25
N GLY A 319 -4.73 12.60 -8.55
CA GLY A 319 -3.46 12.03 -8.14
C GLY A 319 -2.98 12.42 -6.74
N ARG A 320 -3.81 13.13 -5.97
CA ARG A 320 -3.49 13.34 -4.57
C ARG A 320 -3.64 12.02 -3.81
N PHE A 321 -2.55 11.57 -3.25
CA PHE A 321 -2.45 10.28 -2.57
C PHE A 321 -2.02 10.49 -1.11
N GLN A 322 -3.00 10.55 -0.21
CA GLN A 322 -2.79 10.95 1.19
C GLN A 322 -3.53 10.03 2.17
N PRO A 323 -3.17 10.03 3.47
CA PRO A 323 -3.94 9.28 4.47
C PRO A 323 -5.42 9.63 4.43
N ALA A 324 -6.29 8.62 4.48
CA ALA A 324 -7.73 8.81 4.28
C ALA A 324 -8.38 9.75 5.31
N HIS A 325 -7.80 9.88 6.51
CA HIS A 325 -8.30 10.81 7.53
C HIS A 325 -8.13 12.30 7.16
N MET A 326 -7.19 12.61 6.25
CA MET A 326 -6.99 13.98 5.74
C MET A 326 -8.11 14.43 4.79
N VAL A 327 -8.86 13.48 4.23
CA VAL A 327 -10.00 13.70 3.35
C VAL A 327 -11.32 13.56 4.09
N ALA A 328 -11.37 12.66 5.08
CA ALA A 328 -12.56 12.39 5.86
C ALA A 328 -12.85 13.57 6.81
N PRO A 329 -13.99 14.27 6.67
CA PRO A 329 -14.32 15.41 7.53
C PRO A 329 -14.57 14.94 8.96
N ALA A 330 -13.75 15.37 9.91
CA ALA A 330 -13.95 15.09 11.34
C ALA A 330 -14.55 16.31 12.03
N HIS A 331 -15.45 16.07 13.00
CA HIS A 331 -16.17 17.11 13.75
C HIS A 331 -15.43 17.52 15.02
N PHE A 332 -14.08 17.63 14.94
CA PHE A 332 -13.25 18.16 16.03
C PHE A 332 -12.05 18.91 15.42
N GLN A 333 -11.57 19.91 16.15
CA GLN A 333 -10.30 20.57 15.81
C GLN A 333 -9.16 19.74 16.36
N GLU A 334 -8.21 19.37 15.51
CA GLU A 334 -6.94 18.84 15.98
C GLU A 334 -6.18 20.00 16.64
N MET A 335 -5.92 19.90 17.94
CA MET A 335 -5.01 20.83 18.61
C MET A 335 -3.62 20.56 18.02
N HIS A 336 -3.16 21.49 17.17
CA HIS A 336 -1.75 21.54 16.81
C HIS A 336 -0.98 21.81 18.09
N ASP A 337 -0.08 20.90 18.43
CA ASP A 337 0.95 21.11 19.45
C ASP A 337 1.98 22.11 18.86
N ASP A 338 1.56 23.35 18.67
CA ASP A 338 2.48 24.44 18.36
C ASP A 338 3.28 24.68 19.64
N GLY A 339 4.42 23.97 19.72
CA GLY A 339 5.42 24.16 20.76
C GLY A 339 5.93 25.58 20.81
N GLN A 340 5.11 26.51 21.24
CA GLN A 340 5.56 27.81 21.72
C GLN A 340 5.88 27.66 23.21
N SER A 341 7.16 27.36 23.46
CA SER A 341 7.81 27.61 24.74
C SER A 341 7.55 29.09 25.10
N ALA A 342 6.59 29.34 25.99
CA ALA A 342 6.48 30.60 26.66
C ALA A 342 7.71 30.77 27.57
N ALA A 343 8.67 31.52 27.13
CA ALA A 343 9.70 32.06 27.99
C ALA A 343 9.00 32.93 29.06
N ILE A 344 9.04 32.44 30.30
CA ILE A 344 8.67 33.23 31.47
C ILE A 344 9.86 34.14 31.78
N ALA A 345 9.63 35.46 31.67
CA ALA A 345 10.51 36.49 32.16
C ALA A 345 10.55 36.48 33.71
#